data_86fba2cc447e52a6916f439ca1ea2d1c
#
_entry.id   86fba2cc447e52a6916f439ca1ea2d1c
#
_cell.length_a   1.000
_cell.length_b   1.000
_cell.length_c   1.000
_cell.angle_alpha   90.00
_cell.angle_beta   90.00
_cell.angle_gamma   90.00
#
_symmetry.space_group_name_H-M   'P 1'
#
loop_
_entity.id
_entity.type
_entity.pdbx_description
1 polymer ?
#
loop_
_entity_poly.entity_id
_entity_poly.type
_entity_poly.pdbx_seq_one_letter_code
_entity_poly.pdbx_strand_id
1 'polypeptide(L)'
;FRTGNFLFTEDNNRISAWLDWEFGHLGDRHEDLAWCTKKEFGHLAEDGKTFLIGGFKPMDEFREIYERVSGLPIDMKTLEFYDVFNSYKSVAIVLATGHRTTRNGKTHQDVLVAWLSGIAYTLLEGLRTQMDAVL
;
A
#
# COMPACT_ATOMS: atom_id res chain seq x y z
N PHE A 1 1.79 1.81 -6.54
CA PHE A 1 3.14 2.31 -6.21
C PHE A 1 3.43 2.18 -4.71
N ARG A 2 4.63 1.76 -4.35
CA ARG A 2 5.14 1.81 -2.98
C ARG A 2 6.67 1.92 -2.97
N THR A 3 7.23 2.31 -1.83
CA THR A 3 8.67 2.28 -1.58
C THR A 3 9.19 0.85 -1.74
N GLY A 4 10.30 0.68 -2.45
CA GLY A 4 10.88 -0.63 -2.76
C GLY A 4 10.53 -1.17 -4.15
N ASN A 5 9.55 -0.55 -4.84
CA ASN A 5 9.18 -0.94 -6.21
C ASN A 5 9.68 0.04 -7.27
N PHE A 6 10.83 0.64 -7.05
CA PHE A 6 11.54 1.46 -8.04
C PHE A 6 13.05 1.34 -7.88
N LEU A 7 13.75 1.63 -8.96
CA LEU A 7 15.18 1.81 -8.98
C LEU A 7 15.51 3.28 -9.17
N PHE A 8 16.56 3.76 -8.56
CA PHE A 8 17.04 5.13 -8.73
C PHE A 8 18.55 5.14 -8.98
N THR A 9 19.03 6.22 -9.56
CA THR A 9 20.45 6.46 -9.79
C THR A 9 21.02 7.33 -8.67
N GLU A 10 22.14 6.92 -8.09
CA GLU A 10 22.77 7.63 -6.95
C GLU A 10 23.35 8.98 -7.33
N ASP A 11 23.78 9.13 -8.60
CA ASP A 11 24.42 10.34 -9.11
C ASP A 11 23.49 11.56 -9.20
N ASN A 12 22.18 11.33 -9.39
CA ASN A 12 21.22 12.40 -9.61
C ASN A 12 19.86 12.19 -8.91
N ASN A 13 19.71 11.15 -8.10
CA ASN A 13 18.48 10.76 -7.39
C ASN A 13 17.26 10.64 -8.31
N ARG A 14 17.44 10.25 -9.59
CA ARG A 14 16.35 10.07 -10.54
C ARG A 14 15.87 8.63 -10.52
N ILE A 15 14.55 8.45 -10.56
CA ILE A 15 13.96 7.13 -10.77
C ILE A 15 14.32 6.66 -12.18
N SER A 16 14.99 5.52 -12.26
CA SER A 16 15.41 4.88 -13.51
C SER A 16 14.45 3.81 -14.00
N ALA A 17 13.72 3.16 -13.09
CA ALA A 17 12.70 2.17 -13.42
C ALA A 17 11.65 2.03 -12.29
N TRP A 18 10.41 1.74 -12.70
CA TRP A 18 9.34 1.28 -11.85
C TRP A 18 9.20 -0.23 -11.99
N LEU A 19 8.99 -0.93 -10.88
CA LEU A 19 8.93 -2.37 -10.79
C LEU A 19 7.55 -2.82 -10.30
N ASP A 20 7.27 -4.13 -10.39
CA ASP A 20 6.11 -4.78 -9.76
C ASP A 20 4.77 -4.36 -10.40
N TRP A 21 4.67 -4.52 -11.72
CA TRP A 21 3.52 -4.07 -12.52
C TRP A 21 2.37 -5.07 -12.59
N GLU A 22 2.44 -6.22 -11.92
CA GLU A 22 1.47 -7.31 -12.06
C GLU A 22 0.03 -6.96 -11.66
N PHE A 23 -0.15 -5.92 -10.85
CA PHE A 23 -1.46 -5.36 -10.51
C PHE A 23 -1.82 -4.09 -11.29
N GLY A 24 -0.97 -3.69 -12.25
CA GLY A 24 -1.21 -2.51 -13.07
C GLY A 24 -2.46 -2.66 -13.94
N HIS A 25 -3.36 -1.70 -13.87
CA HIS A 25 -4.59 -1.66 -14.66
C HIS A 25 -5.04 -0.21 -14.90
N LEU A 26 -5.97 -0.04 -15.83
CA LEU A 26 -6.62 1.26 -16.03
C LEU A 26 -7.68 1.46 -14.95
N GLY A 27 -7.55 2.52 -14.17
CA GLY A 27 -8.46 2.80 -13.05
C GLY A 27 -8.40 4.26 -12.60
N ASP A 28 -9.03 4.53 -11.48
CA ASP A 28 -8.98 5.85 -10.86
C ASP A 28 -7.63 6.05 -10.16
N ARG A 29 -7.03 7.23 -10.32
CA ARG A 29 -5.75 7.58 -9.68
C ARG A 29 -5.80 7.54 -8.15
N HIS A 30 -6.98 7.74 -7.55
CA HIS A 30 -7.14 7.66 -6.09
C HIS A 30 -6.90 6.27 -5.54
N GLU A 31 -7.10 5.22 -6.35
CA GLU A 31 -6.76 3.86 -5.95
C GLU A 31 -5.25 3.71 -5.71
N ASP A 32 -4.44 4.24 -6.63
CA ASP A 32 -2.98 4.21 -6.51
C ASP A 32 -2.49 5.13 -5.38
N LEU A 33 -3.09 6.31 -5.23
CA LEU A 33 -2.81 7.21 -4.12
C LEU A 33 -3.11 6.56 -2.77
N ALA A 34 -4.29 5.97 -2.61
CA ALA A 34 -4.67 5.26 -1.39
C ALA A 34 -3.76 4.06 -1.11
N TRP A 35 -3.29 3.37 -2.16
CA TRP A 35 -2.33 2.28 -2.01
C TRP A 35 -0.99 2.76 -1.47
N CYS A 36 -0.39 3.78 -2.08
CA CYS A 36 0.93 4.26 -1.68
C CYS A 36 0.95 4.96 -0.31
N THR A 37 -0.20 5.43 0.17
CA THR A 37 -0.32 6.11 1.48
C THR A 37 -0.72 5.18 2.62
N LYS A 38 -0.85 3.87 2.38
CA LYS A 38 -1.20 2.90 3.42
C LYS A 38 -0.18 2.90 4.56
N LYS A 39 -0.68 2.74 5.78
CA LYS A 39 0.15 2.72 7.00
C LYS A 39 1.20 1.62 6.98
N GLU A 40 0.91 0.50 6.33
CA GLU A 40 1.81 -0.66 6.21
C GLU A 40 3.09 -0.35 5.42
N PHE A 41 3.08 0.72 4.62
CA PHE A 41 4.24 1.15 3.81
C PHE A 41 4.97 2.36 4.39
N GLY A 42 4.53 2.86 5.53
CA GLY A 42 5.12 4.00 6.21
C GLY A 42 5.72 3.65 7.56
N HIS A 43 6.30 4.64 8.19
CA HIS A 43 6.84 4.54 9.55
C HIS A 43 6.87 5.90 10.24
N LEU A 44 7.14 5.91 11.54
CA LEU A 44 7.36 7.16 12.28
C LEU A 44 8.73 7.75 11.93
N ALA A 45 8.79 9.05 11.83
CA ALA A 45 10.04 9.81 11.71
C ALA A 45 10.88 9.68 13.01
N GLU A 46 12.11 10.20 12.99
CA GLU A 46 13.01 10.18 14.14
C GLU A 46 12.45 10.88 15.38
N ASP A 47 11.49 11.81 15.19
CA ASP A 47 10.81 12.49 16.29
C ASP A 47 9.81 11.59 17.05
N GLY A 48 9.56 10.37 16.57
CA GLY A 48 8.64 9.39 17.14
C GLY A 48 7.16 9.79 17.09
N LYS A 49 6.80 10.85 16.37
CA LYS A 49 5.45 11.44 16.31
C LYS A 49 4.93 11.58 14.88
N THR A 50 5.74 12.08 13.98
CA THR A 50 5.38 12.35 12.59
C THR A 50 5.36 11.05 11.80
N PHE A 51 4.21 10.69 11.26
CA PHE A 51 4.09 9.52 10.39
C PHE A 51 4.47 9.88 8.95
N LEU A 52 5.44 9.15 8.38
CA LEU A 52 5.92 9.33 7.01
C LEU A 52 5.30 8.27 6.11
N ILE A 53 4.50 8.71 5.14
CA ILE A 53 3.93 7.81 4.12
C ILE A 53 5.03 7.36 3.18
N GLY A 54 5.05 6.05 2.88
CA GLY A 54 6.11 5.45 2.09
C GLY A 54 7.52 5.69 2.66
N GLY A 55 7.65 6.18 3.89
CA GLY A 55 8.92 6.52 4.52
C GLY A 55 9.52 7.86 4.08
N PHE A 56 8.80 8.68 3.32
CA PHE A 56 9.37 9.91 2.74
C PHE A 56 8.86 11.20 3.39
N LYS A 57 7.54 11.34 3.52
CA LYS A 57 6.93 12.61 3.89
C LYS A 57 5.65 12.45 4.70
N PRO A 58 5.28 13.47 5.52
CA PRO A 58 3.94 13.54 6.10
C PRO A 58 2.86 13.58 5.02
N MET A 59 1.67 13.09 5.35
CA MET A 59 0.54 13.00 4.43
C MET A 59 0.16 14.34 3.80
N ASP A 60 0.09 15.41 4.60
CA ASP A 60 -0.32 16.74 4.12
C ASP A 60 0.68 17.29 3.11
N GLU A 61 1.97 17.18 3.41
CA GLU A 61 3.04 17.62 2.51
C GLU A 61 3.04 16.81 1.20
N PHE A 62 2.81 15.51 1.27
CA PHE A 62 2.68 14.65 0.10
C PHE A 62 1.50 15.10 -0.79
N ARG A 63 0.35 15.37 -0.19
CA ARG A 63 -0.85 15.81 -0.94
C ARG A 63 -0.61 17.13 -1.66
N GLU A 64 -0.05 18.13 -0.96
CA GLU A 64 0.29 19.43 -1.55
C GLU A 64 1.25 19.28 -2.74
N ILE A 65 2.28 18.43 -2.60
CA ILE A 65 3.23 18.18 -3.68
C ILE A 65 2.53 17.47 -4.86
N TYR A 66 1.71 16.47 -4.59
CA TYR A 66 0.98 15.73 -5.63
C TYR A 66 0.09 16.68 -6.43
N GLU A 67 -0.76 17.46 -5.76
CA GLU A 67 -1.68 18.38 -6.41
C GLU A 67 -0.95 19.47 -7.23
N ARG A 68 0.14 19.99 -6.66
CA ARG A 68 0.96 20.99 -7.35
C ARG A 68 1.65 20.44 -8.60
N VAL A 69 2.20 19.22 -8.53
CA VAL A 69 2.97 18.64 -9.63
C VAL A 69 2.08 18.04 -10.71
N SER A 70 0.99 17.38 -10.32
CA SER A 70 0.07 16.76 -11.26
C SER A 70 -0.95 17.73 -11.85
N GLY A 71 -1.25 18.83 -11.16
CA GLY A 71 -2.37 19.71 -11.47
C GLY A 71 -3.74 19.09 -11.18
N LEU A 72 -3.81 17.96 -10.48
CA LEU A 72 -5.03 17.21 -10.23
C LEU A 72 -5.39 17.26 -8.73
N PRO A 73 -6.56 17.78 -8.36
CA PRO A 73 -6.98 17.83 -6.96
C PRO A 73 -7.29 16.43 -6.42
N ILE A 74 -7.05 16.21 -5.14
CA ILE A 74 -7.41 14.97 -4.46
C ILE A 74 -8.82 15.09 -3.88
N ASP A 75 -9.76 14.26 -4.37
CA ASP A 75 -11.07 14.10 -3.74
C ASP A 75 -10.95 13.18 -2.53
N MET A 76 -11.17 13.73 -1.34
CA MET A 76 -11.00 13.00 -0.10
C MET A 76 -12.00 11.85 0.08
N LYS A 77 -13.23 12.00 -0.40
CA LYS A 77 -14.23 10.92 -0.31
C LYS A 77 -13.85 9.75 -1.21
N THR A 78 -13.38 10.05 -2.40
CA THR A 78 -12.88 9.04 -3.33
C THR A 78 -11.63 8.37 -2.77
N LEU A 79 -10.74 9.12 -2.15
CA LEU A 79 -9.54 8.56 -1.50
C LEU A 79 -9.91 7.62 -0.34
N GLU A 80 -10.83 8.02 0.53
CA GLU A 80 -11.34 7.19 1.63
C GLU A 80 -11.98 5.88 1.14
N PHE A 81 -12.78 5.97 0.08
CA PHE A 81 -13.35 4.77 -0.55
C PHE A 81 -12.25 3.81 -1.01
N TYR A 82 -11.25 4.31 -1.72
CA TYR A 82 -10.16 3.47 -2.20
C TYR A 82 -9.23 2.99 -1.08
N ASP A 83 -9.12 3.68 0.04
CA ASP A 83 -8.38 3.17 1.20
C ASP A 83 -9.05 1.90 1.76
N VAL A 84 -10.37 1.91 1.95
CA VAL A 84 -11.13 0.72 2.35
C VAL A 84 -11.05 -0.39 1.30
N PHE A 85 -11.22 -0.03 0.02
CA PHE A 85 -11.14 -0.98 -1.10
C PHE A 85 -9.76 -1.65 -1.19
N ASN A 86 -8.69 -0.88 -1.03
CA ASN A 86 -7.32 -1.41 -1.01
C ASN A 86 -7.04 -2.30 0.21
N SER A 87 -7.65 -2.00 1.36
CA SER A 87 -7.59 -2.88 2.53
C SER A 87 -8.28 -4.22 2.25
N TYR A 88 -9.43 -4.20 1.62
CA TYR A 88 -10.10 -5.43 1.13
C TYR A 88 -9.21 -6.19 0.12
N LYS A 89 -8.65 -5.52 -0.88
CA LYS A 89 -7.71 -6.12 -1.85
C LYS A 89 -6.52 -6.79 -1.14
N SER A 90 -5.94 -6.11 -0.14
CA SER A 90 -4.80 -6.65 0.62
C SER A 90 -5.16 -7.98 1.32
N VAL A 91 -6.33 -8.04 1.97
CA VAL A 91 -6.83 -9.28 2.57
C VAL A 91 -6.99 -10.38 1.52
N ALA A 92 -7.64 -10.07 0.40
CA ALA A 92 -7.88 -11.03 -0.67
C ALA A 92 -6.57 -11.57 -1.27
N ILE A 93 -5.59 -10.70 -1.53
CA ILE A 93 -4.27 -11.07 -2.07
C ILE A 93 -3.54 -12.01 -1.11
N VAL A 94 -3.49 -11.69 0.18
CA VAL A 94 -2.76 -12.48 1.18
C VAL A 94 -3.41 -13.85 1.36
N LEU A 95 -4.74 -13.93 1.44
CA LEU A 95 -5.47 -15.19 1.55
C LEU A 95 -5.32 -16.05 0.29
N ALA A 96 -5.45 -15.44 -0.90
CA ALA A 96 -5.29 -16.15 -2.17
C ALA A 96 -3.86 -16.68 -2.35
N THR A 97 -2.85 -15.92 -1.97
CA THR A 97 -1.45 -16.33 -2.02
C THR A 97 -1.18 -17.48 -1.05
N GLY A 98 -1.64 -17.37 0.19
CA GLY A 98 -1.54 -18.43 1.19
C GLY A 98 -2.20 -19.74 0.70
N HIS A 99 -3.44 -19.64 0.19
CA HIS A 99 -4.15 -20.79 -0.35
C HIS A 99 -3.42 -21.44 -1.54
N ARG A 100 -2.95 -20.64 -2.50
CA ARG A 100 -2.21 -21.16 -3.68
C ARG A 100 -0.93 -21.86 -3.27
N THR A 101 -0.17 -21.28 -2.36
CA THR A 101 1.09 -21.83 -1.87
C THR A 101 0.86 -23.19 -1.17
N THR A 102 -0.14 -23.27 -0.30
CA THR A 102 -0.51 -24.50 0.40
C THR A 102 -0.98 -25.59 -0.54
N ARG A 103 -1.85 -25.24 -1.50
CA ARG A 103 -2.42 -26.21 -2.46
C ARG A 103 -1.37 -26.80 -3.37
N ASN A 104 -0.36 -26.05 -3.77
CA ASN A 104 0.65 -26.52 -4.71
C ASN A 104 1.60 -27.56 -4.11
N GLY A 105 1.76 -27.62 -2.78
CA GLY A 105 2.52 -28.67 -2.07
C GLY A 105 3.97 -28.86 -2.50
N LYS A 106 4.50 -27.98 -3.35
CA LYS A 106 5.81 -28.12 -4.01
C LYS A 106 6.90 -27.27 -3.40
N THR A 107 6.63 -26.57 -2.30
CA THR A 107 7.56 -25.60 -1.76
C THR A 107 7.75 -25.82 -0.26
N HIS A 108 8.98 -25.69 0.22
CA HIS A 108 9.32 -25.61 1.64
C HIS A 108 8.98 -24.23 2.23
N GLN A 109 7.80 -23.67 1.87
CA GLN A 109 7.40 -22.31 2.24
C GLN A 109 6.41 -22.29 3.41
N ASP A 110 6.46 -23.27 4.29
CA ASP A 110 5.55 -23.37 5.45
C ASP A 110 5.65 -22.14 6.35
N VAL A 111 6.85 -21.58 6.51
CA VAL A 111 7.08 -20.35 7.26
C VAL A 111 6.40 -19.15 6.59
N LEU A 112 6.46 -19.06 5.26
CA LEU A 112 5.77 -18.02 4.50
C LEU A 112 4.24 -18.12 4.66
N VAL A 113 3.69 -19.34 4.60
CA VAL A 113 2.25 -19.56 4.79
C VAL A 113 1.80 -19.17 6.20
N ALA A 114 2.57 -19.55 7.23
CA ALA A 114 2.29 -19.15 8.60
C ALA A 114 2.32 -17.63 8.78
N TRP A 115 3.34 -16.97 8.21
CA TRP A 115 3.47 -15.51 8.23
C TRP A 115 2.32 -14.82 7.50
N LEU A 116 1.95 -15.27 6.29
CA LEU A 116 0.82 -14.74 5.54
C LEU A 116 -0.51 -14.90 6.30
N SER A 117 -0.70 -16.01 7.01
CA SER A 117 -1.91 -16.23 7.81
C SER A 117 -2.01 -15.25 8.99
N GLY A 118 -0.89 -14.95 9.64
CA GLY A 118 -0.83 -13.95 10.71
C GLY A 118 -1.12 -12.53 10.19
N ILE A 119 -0.54 -12.16 9.05
CA ILE A 119 -0.81 -10.87 8.40
C ILE A 119 -2.28 -10.77 7.95
N ALA A 120 -2.86 -11.84 7.39
CA ALA A 120 -4.25 -11.83 6.95
C ALA A 120 -5.21 -11.49 8.09
N TYR A 121 -4.97 -12.03 9.29
CA TYR A 121 -5.76 -11.70 10.47
C TYR A 121 -5.66 -10.21 10.82
N THR A 122 -4.46 -9.66 10.88
CA THR A 122 -4.23 -8.24 11.18
C THR A 122 -4.89 -7.31 10.16
N LEU A 123 -4.76 -7.65 8.87
CA LEU A 123 -5.38 -6.89 7.78
C LEU A 123 -6.91 -6.94 7.83
N LEU A 124 -7.48 -8.10 8.18
CA LEU A 124 -8.93 -8.28 8.32
C LEU A 124 -9.48 -7.43 9.48
N GLU A 125 -8.82 -7.42 10.63
CA GLU A 125 -9.20 -6.58 11.76
C GLU A 125 -9.08 -5.08 11.42
N GLY A 126 -8.03 -4.69 10.69
CA GLY A 126 -7.88 -3.33 10.18
C GLY A 126 -9.01 -2.93 9.24
N LEU A 127 -9.36 -3.79 8.28
CA LEU A 127 -10.49 -3.58 7.37
C LEU A 127 -11.81 -3.44 8.13
N ARG A 128 -12.08 -4.31 9.10
CA ARG A 128 -13.29 -4.22 9.95
C ARG A 128 -13.37 -2.87 10.65
N THR A 129 -12.28 -2.43 11.26
CA THR A 129 -12.22 -1.13 11.94
C THR A 129 -12.49 0.04 10.99
N GLN A 130 -11.96 0.00 9.77
CA GLN A 130 -12.22 1.02 8.75
C GLN A 130 -13.69 1.03 8.33
N MET A 131 -14.29 -0.16 8.11
CA MET A 131 -15.71 -0.26 7.75
C MET A 131 -16.63 0.26 8.85
N ASP A 132 -16.34 -0.08 10.10
CA ASP A 132 -17.12 0.41 11.27
C ASP A 132 -17.06 1.94 11.43
N ALA A 133 -16.01 2.59 10.90
CA ALA A 133 -15.85 4.04 10.96
C ALA A 133 -16.61 4.80 9.87
N VAL A 134 -17.01 4.13 8.77
CA VAL A 134 -17.69 4.76 7.61
C VAL A 134 -19.16 4.35 7.46
N LEU A 135 -19.61 3.36 8.21
CA LEU A 135 -21.01 2.91 8.28
C LEU A 135 -21.74 3.54 9.45
#